data_4a6bab1570d387e9888f82641cb8a4ac
#
_entry.id   4a6bab1570d387e9888f82641cb8a4ac
#
_cell.length_a   1.000
_cell.length_b   1.000
_cell.length_c   1.000
_cell.angle_alpha   90.00
_cell.angle_beta   90.00
_cell.angle_gamma   90.00
#
_symmetry.space_group_name_H-M   'P 1'
#
loop_
_entity.id
_entity.type
_entity.pdbx_description
1 polymer ?
#
loop_
_entity_poly.entity_id
_entity_poly.type
_entity_poly.pdbx_seq_one_letter_code
_entity_poly.pdbx_strand_id
1 'polypeptide(L)'
;MLALVMALALCTVSWATESELPAAENGVIKLTGNAATTTLQNDITYDLNGYTLTYSGTTHVVAEGKTLTFMDSSVTGNTRGGTLVLSGVTGTRAAINPQKGATLKVSNIKVTCTGSAFFPQGDAAKVDVTACDVTAPIYCVGTNAGSTDNYQVVITLKDSTFVANTTDGDNCAVMINVPGTLNIDNCTITGDRQAVLVRAGTAVITNSDIKTTGKFTDAATKYHSGAWKSGNEVPAAALTVGNYQNGPASAYFADAGVTVTNTKLTAEKGVPAIYTDANDTHKGDLTIGGDSTAVTGEVMKGQKADKSVIAVTGGTFSSDVSNLVDNAPVAVKKDGNYVVGASAIVAAANADGAITIVKSNNVALEGVNSNVTVSAGENAGTVKVNGNTVTAGTSYTVPSRYYYYPSTSDTTTSTTTKGSPKTFDAGVGIYAVTAVLSVTGMAWTAKKRED
;
A
#
# COMPACT_ATOMS: atom_id res chain seq x y z
N MET A 1 26.78 39.70 6.37
CA MET A 1 27.18 39.28 5.02
C MET A 1 28.03 38.02 5.20
N LEU A 2 27.38 36.85 5.22
CA LEU A 2 28.02 35.56 5.41
C LEU A 2 27.90 34.79 4.11
N ALA A 3 28.99 34.63 3.39
CA ALA A 3 29.07 33.92 2.14
C ALA A 3 29.04 32.41 2.42
N LEU A 4 27.96 31.74 2.02
CA LEU A 4 27.88 30.30 2.04
C LEU A 4 28.63 29.76 0.83
N VAL A 5 29.82 29.24 1.05
CA VAL A 5 30.59 28.52 0.03
C VAL A 5 29.92 27.14 -0.16
N MET A 6 29.16 27.00 -1.20
CA MET A 6 28.76 25.67 -1.68
C MET A 6 30.01 24.98 -2.23
N ALA A 7 30.53 24.03 -1.48
CA ALA A 7 31.51 23.08 -2.00
C ALA A 7 30.75 22.12 -2.95
N LEU A 8 30.86 22.42 -4.26
CA LEU A 8 30.46 21.47 -5.31
C LEU A 8 31.47 20.32 -5.23
N ALA A 9 31.12 19.25 -4.55
CA ALA A 9 31.87 18.01 -4.67
C ALA A 9 31.67 17.51 -6.09
N LEU A 10 32.59 17.87 -7.00
CA LEU A 10 32.77 17.13 -8.23
C LEU A 10 33.20 15.72 -7.83
N CYS A 11 32.23 14.81 -7.71
CA CYS A 11 32.51 13.40 -7.89
C CYS A 11 33.09 13.27 -9.28
N THR A 12 34.40 13.14 -9.39
CA THR A 12 35.04 12.59 -10.57
C THR A 12 34.51 11.17 -10.73
N VAL A 13 33.42 11.04 -11.51
CA VAL A 13 33.00 9.75 -11.98
C VAL A 13 34.17 9.26 -12.85
N SER A 14 34.95 8.36 -12.30
CA SER A 14 35.88 7.56 -13.10
C SER A 14 35.06 6.93 -14.21
N TRP A 15 35.27 7.37 -15.44
CA TRP A 15 34.73 6.73 -16.64
C TRP A 15 35.42 5.38 -16.76
N ALA A 16 34.97 4.38 -15.97
CA ALA A 16 35.29 3.00 -16.26
C ALA A 16 34.75 2.78 -17.66
N THR A 17 35.60 2.40 -18.62
CA THR A 17 35.19 1.99 -19.97
C THR A 17 34.13 0.93 -19.81
N GLU A 18 32.88 1.24 -20.23
CA GLU A 18 31.80 0.28 -20.21
C GLU A 18 32.22 -0.87 -21.13
N SER A 19 32.22 -2.09 -20.62
CA SER A 19 32.57 -3.27 -21.36
C SER A 19 31.38 -3.74 -22.22
N GLU A 20 31.67 -4.47 -23.30
CA GLU A 20 30.64 -5.23 -24.00
C GLU A 20 30.01 -6.27 -23.04
N LEU A 21 28.76 -6.65 -23.32
CA LEU A 21 28.11 -7.71 -22.56
C LEU A 21 28.89 -9.02 -22.67
N PRO A 22 29.12 -9.75 -21.58
CA PRO A 22 29.63 -11.12 -21.63
C PRO A 22 28.76 -12.02 -22.51
N ALA A 23 29.32 -13.08 -23.03
CA ALA A 23 28.55 -14.10 -23.74
C ALA A 23 27.52 -14.76 -22.75
N ALA A 24 26.39 -15.13 -23.30
CA ALA A 24 25.38 -15.84 -22.49
C ALA A 24 25.82 -17.29 -22.24
N GLU A 25 25.80 -17.74 -21.01
CA GLU A 25 26.00 -19.13 -20.61
C GLU A 25 24.69 -19.69 -20.05
N ASN A 26 24.16 -20.74 -20.66
CA ASN A 26 22.88 -21.35 -20.28
C ASN A 26 21.72 -20.35 -20.14
N GLY A 27 21.65 -19.36 -21.02
CA GLY A 27 20.61 -18.32 -21.01
C GLY A 27 20.83 -17.21 -19.96
N VAL A 28 22.02 -17.14 -19.34
CA VAL A 28 22.37 -16.11 -18.35
C VAL A 28 23.55 -15.29 -18.87
N ILE A 29 23.40 -13.98 -18.86
CA ILE A 29 24.49 -13.01 -19.04
C ILE A 29 24.84 -12.47 -17.67
N LYS A 30 25.91 -12.97 -17.07
CA LYS A 30 26.41 -12.52 -15.77
C LYS A 30 27.46 -11.45 -15.93
N LEU A 31 27.23 -10.27 -15.39
CA LEU A 31 28.17 -9.16 -15.50
C LEU A 31 29.44 -9.42 -14.65
N THR A 32 30.57 -9.03 -15.21
CA THR A 32 31.89 -9.03 -14.57
C THR A 32 32.45 -7.62 -14.37
N GLY A 33 31.71 -6.61 -14.81
CA GLY A 33 31.99 -5.18 -14.74
C GLY A 33 30.78 -4.39 -15.21
N ASN A 34 30.84 -3.06 -15.12
CA ASN A 34 29.79 -2.22 -15.69
C ASN A 34 29.74 -2.42 -17.21
N ALA A 35 28.54 -2.53 -17.76
CA ALA A 35 28.33 -2.81 -19.17
C ALA A 35 27.24 -1.89 -19.77
N ALA A 36 27.33 -1.65 -21.08
CA ALA A 36 26.31 -0.94 -21.83
C ALA A 36 25.85 -1.75 -23.03
N THR A 37 24.58 -1.56 -23.40
CA THR A 37 24.02 -2.16 -24.61
C THR A 37 22.89 -1.31 -25.18
N THR A 38 22.71 -1.39 -26.49
CA THR A 38 21.54 -0.83 -27.17
C THR A 38 20.48 -1.89 -27.49
N THR A 39 20.79 -3.16 -27.23
CA THR A 39 19.89 -4.29 -27.53
C THR A 39 19.79 -5.23 -26.33
N LEU A 40 18.58 -5.71 -26.06
CA LEU A 40 18.30 -6.78 -25.11
C LEU A 40 17.80 -8.00 -25.86
N GLN A 41 17.93 -9.16 -25.25
CA GLN A 41 17.51 -10.42 -25.85
C GLN A 41 16.37 -11.03 -25.04
N ASN A 42 15.40 -11.63 -25.71
CA ASN A 42 14.34 -12.39 -25.05
C ASN A 42 14.87 -13.77 -24.60
N ASP A 43 14.22 -14.35 -23.60
CA ASP A 43 14.60 -15.62 -22.95
C ASP A 43 16.00 -15.58 -22.32
N ILE A 44 16.45 -14.40 -21.93
CA ILE A 44 17.74 -14.18 -21.25
C ILE A 44 17.53 -13.66 -19.84
N THR A 45 18.36 -14.11 -18.93
CA THR A 45 18.56 -13.54 -17.60
C THR A 45 19.81 -12.67 -17.60
N TYR A 46 19.66 -11.40 -17.31
CA TYR A 46 20.76 -10.48 -17.03
C TYR A 46 21.00 -10.47 -15.51
N ASP A 47 22.08 -11.12 -15.09
CA ASP A 47 22.55 -11.10 -13.70
C ASP A 47 23.54 -9.96 -13.51
N LEU A 48 23.14 -8.92 -12.83
CA LEU A 48 23.95 -7.72 -12.64
C LEU A 48 25.16 -7.95 -11.74
N ASN A 49 25.10 -8.94 -10.83
CA ASN A 49 26.24 -9.36 -10.00
C ASN A 49 26.97 -8.17 -9.32
N GLY A 50 26.22 -7.18 -8.83
CA GLY A 50 26.71 -5.96 -8.19
C GLY A 50 27.09 -4.81 -9.13
N TYR A 51 27.04 -5.01 -10.44
CA TYR A 51 27.44 -4.02 -11.43
C TYR A 51 26.28 -3.23 -12.03
N THR A 52 26.61 -2.27 -12.88
CA THR A 52 25.63 -1.48 -13.62
C THR A 52 25.49 -1.99 -15.04
N LEU A 53 24.24 -2.21 -15.48
CA LEU A 53 23.87 -2.40 -16.88
C LEU A 53 23.17 -1.15 -17.39
N THR A 54 23.75 -0.49 -18.39
CA THR A 54 23.14 0.64 -19.09
C THR A 54 22.49 0.16 -20.38
N TYR A 55 21.16 0.23 -20.47
CA TYR A 55 20.42 0.02 -21.70
C TYR A 55 20.02 1.38 -22.30
N SER A 56 20.62 1.72 -23.43
CA SER A 56 20.39 2.98 -24.14
C SER A 56 19.57 2.83 -25.43
N GLY A 57 19.08 1.61 -25.68
CA GLY A 57 18.15 1.36 -26.77
C GLY A 57 16.79 2.00 -26.54
N THR A 58 15.98 2.07 -27.57
CA THR A 58 14.58 2.49 -27.49
C THR A 58 13.75 1.43 -26.74
N THR A 59 12.43 1.45 -26.84
CA THR A 59 11.58 0.42 -26.23
C THR A 59 12.03 -0.98 -26.63
N HIS A 60 12.41 -1.81 -25.65
CA HIS A 60 12.58 -3.25 -25.85
C HIS A 60 11.25 -3.96 -25.71
N VAL A 61 10.89 -4.70 -26.73
CA VAL A 61 9.68 -5.52 -26.75
C VAL A 61 10.04 -6.93 -26.29
N VAL A 62 9.49 -7.35 -25.16
CA VAL A 62 9.53 -8.78 -24.78
C VAL A 62 8.48 -9.49 -25.61
N ALA A 63 8.92 -10.27 -26.59
CA ALA A 63 8.06 -10.88 -27.59
C ALA A 63 7.04 -11.85 -26.96
N GLU A 64 5.97 -12.14 -27.71
CA GLU A 64 4.89 -13.03 -27.27
C GLU A 64 5.41 -14.35 -26.70
N GLY A 65 4.94 -14.69 -25.49
CA GLY A 65 5.30 -15.90 -24.75
C GLY A 65 6.75 -15.97 -24.25
N LYS A 66 7.55 -14.91 -24.46
CA LYS A 66 8.96 -14.87 -24.04
C LYS A 66 9.14 -14.32 -22.64
N THR A 67 10.30 -14.59 -22.04
CA THR A 67 10.68 -14.10 -20.72
C THR A 67 11.94 -13.25 -20.82
N LEU A 68 11.94 -12.12 -20.11
CA LEU A 68 13.11 -11.31 -19.86
C LEU A 68 13.30 -11.18 -18.34
N THR A 69 14.52 -11.46 -17.86
CA THR A 69 14.81 -11.38 -16.43
C THR A 69 16.00 -10.45 -16.18
N PHE A 70 15.84 -9.53 -15.20
CA PHE A 70 16.93 -8.80 -14.60
C PHE A 70 17.01 -9.16 -13.12
N MET A 71 18.20 -9.53 -12.67
CA MET A 71 18.40 -9.89 -11.27
C MET A 71 19.81 -9.56 -10.80
N ASP A 72 20.04 -9.68 -9.52
CA ASP A 72 21.37 -9.62 -8.93
C ASP A 72 21.63 -10.81 -8.02
N SER A 73 22.52 -11.70 -8.41
CA SER A 73 22.90 -12.88 -7.62
C SER A 73 23.94 -12.60 -6.53
N SER A 74 24.53 -11.40 -6.51
CA SER A 74 25.52 -11.01 -5.49
C SER A 74 24.89 -10.69 -4.13
N VAL A 75 23.57 -10.55 -4.07
CA VAL A 75 22.81 -10.22 -2.87
C VAL A 75 21.68 -11.21 -2.64
N THR A 76 21.16 -11.25 -1.42
CA THR A 76 20.07 -12.15 -1.02
C THR A 76 18.98 -11.41 -0.25
N GLY A 77 17.82 -12.05 -0.14
CA GLY A 77 16.66 -11.50 0.56
C GLY A 77 16.17 -10.22 -0.11
N ASN A 78 15.84 -9.22 0.68
CA ASN A 78 15.32 -7.94 0.20
C ASN A 78 16.42 -6.89 -0.08
N THR A 79 17.66 -7.30 -0.30
CA THR A 79 18.79 -6.41 -0.62
C THR A 79 18.79 -6.06 -2.11
N ARG A 80 19.17 -4.83 -2.46
CA ARG A 80 19.37 -4.36 -3.83
C ARG A 80 20.85 -4.35 -4.13
N GLY A 81 21.23 -5.09 -5.16
CA GLY A 81 22.62 -5.18 -5.65
C GLY A 81 22.91 -4.15 -6.74
N GLY A 82 23.16 -4.64 -7.96
CA GLY A 82 23.51 -3.80 -9.12
C GLY A 82 22.39 -2.87 -9.59
N THR A 83 22.71 -2.08 -10.61
CA THR A 83 21.80 -1.06 -11.15
C THR A 83 21.50 -1.31 -12.62
N LEU A 84 20.24 -1.31 -12.99
CA LEU A 84 19.77 -1.23 -14.37
C LEU A 84 19.43 0.23 -14.71
N VAL A 85 20.13 0.80 -15.68
CA VAL A 85 19.89 2.15 -16.21
C VAL A 85 19.19 2.05 -17.56
N LEU A 86 17.97 2.56 -17.64
CA LEU A 86 17.13 2.59 -18.85
C LEU A 86 17.13 4.03 -19.40
N SER A 87 18.07 4.36 -20.29
CA SER A 87 18.35 5.74 -20.71
C SER A 87 17.88 6.08 -22.15
N GLY A 88 17.39 5.10 -22.89
CA GLY A 88 17.04 5.28 -24.31
C GLY A 88 15.60 5.77 -24.58
N VAL A 89 14.82 6.04 -23.54
CA VAL A 89 13.42 6.47 -23.65
C VAL A 89 13.16 7.77 -22.92
N THR A 90 12.15 8.49 -23.35
CA THR A 90 11.71 9.75 -22.69
C THR A 90 10.19 9.85 -22.63
N GLY A 91 9.70 10.65 -21.70
CA GLY A 91 8.26 10.88 -21.52
C GLY A 91 7.52 9.57 -21.17
N THR A 92 6.36 9.40 -21.73
CA THR A 92 5.49 8.22 -21.49
C THR A 92 5.94 6.96 -22.21
N ARG A 93 7.00 7.02 -23.03
CA ARG A 93 7.51 5.85 -23.74
C ARG A 93 8.12 4.86 -22.73
N ALA A 94 7.69 3.60 -22.83
CA ALA A 94 8.20 2.52 -21.98
C ALA A 94 9.57 2.02 -22.47
N ALA A 95 10.47 1.76 -21.52
CA ALA A 95 11.76 1.13 -21.82
C ALA A 95 11.60 -0.37 -22.09
N ILE A 96 10.79 -1.06 -21.29
CA ILE A 96 10.54 -2.51 -21.45
C ILE A 96 9.02 -2.75 -21.57
N ASN A 97 8.65 -3.47 -22.63
CA ASN A 97 7.26 -3.67 -23.02
C ASN A 97 6.96 -5.16 -23.24
N PRO A 98 6.51 -5.90 -22.21
CA PRO A 98 6.06 -7.28 -22.36
C PRO A 98 4.78 -7.36 -23.20
N GLN A 99 4.77 -8.21 -24.20
CA GLN A 99 3.64 -8.47 -25.08
C GLN A 99 2.80 -9.66 -24.60
N LYS A 100 1.83 -10.10 -25.40
CA LYS A 100 0.91 -11.19 -25.09
C LYS A 100 1.64 -12.42 -24.53
N GLY A 101 1.23 -12.85 -23.33
CA GLY A 101 1.83 -14.00 -22.65
C GLY A 101 3.30 -13.83 -22.23
N ALA A 102 3.92 -12.69 -22.54
CA ALA A 102 5.30 -12.43 -22.16
C ALA A 102 5.44 -12.12 -20.67
N THR A 103 6.63 -12.38 -20.12
CA THR A 103 6.92 -12.14 -18.71
C THR A 103 8.19 -11.31 -18.56
N LEU A 104 8.11 -10.21 -17.83
CA LEU A 104 9.25 -9.48 -17.29
C LEU A 104 9.41 -9.82 -15.82
N LYS A 105 10.60 -10.25 -15.42
CA LYS A 105 10.97 -10.48 -14.01
C LYS A 105 12.11 -9.54 -13.63
N VAL A 106 11.97 -8.86 -12.51
CA VAL A 106 12.99 -7.94 -12.00
C VAL A 106 13.16 -8.19 -10.52
N SER A 107 14.38 -8.52 -10.08
CA SER A 107 14.61 -8.84 -8.66
C SER A 107 15.97 -8.40 -8.15
N ASN A 108 15.97 -7.90 -6.90
CA ASN A 108 17.16 -7.55 -6.14
C ASN A 108 18.07 -6.49 -6.78
N ILE A 109 17.52 -5.58 -7.57
CA ILE A 109 18.26 -4.53 -8.26
C ILE A 109 17.70 -3.14 -8.04
N LYS A 110 18.50 -2.13 -8.36
CA LYS A 110 18.06 -0.76 -8.55
C LYS A 110 17.74 -0.52 -10.01
N VAL A 111 16.67 0.20 -10.30
CA VAL A 111 16.29 0.58 -11.67
C VAL A 111 16.12 2.08 -11.74
N THR A 112 16.80 2.71 -12.69
CA THR A 112 16.59 4.11 -13.03
C THR A 112 16.17 4.22 -14.48
N CYS A 113 15.19 5.06 -14.78
CA CYS A 113 14.68 5.24 -16.14
C CYS A 113 14.58 6.74 -16.46
N THR A 114 14.80 7.10 -17.72
CA THR A 114 14.64 8.48 -18.22
C THR A 114 13.27 8.76 -18.83
N GLY A 115 12.44 7.72 -18.98
CA GLY A 115 11.05 7.78 -19.42
C GLY A 115 10.16 6.96 -18.49
N SER A 116 9.35 6.06 -19.04
CA SER A 116 8.58 5.08 -18.29
C SER A 116 9.31 3.74 -18.27
N ALA A 117 9.33 3.02 -17.14
CA ALA A 117 10.15 1.83 -17.06
C ALA A 117 9.46 0.60 -17.67
N PHE A 118 8.38 0.10 -17.09
CA PHE A 118 7.78 -1.18 -17.44
C PHE A 118 6.31 -1.03 -17.85
N PHE A 119 5.97 -1.52 -19.05
CA PHE A 119 4.61 -1.43 -19.60
C PHE A 119 4.18 -2.77 -20.22
N PRO A 120 3.48 -3.65 -19.46
CA PRO A 120 2.87 -4.83 -20.07
C PRO A 120 1.76 -4.41 -21.04
N GLN A 121 1.81 -4.92 -22.26
CA GLN A 121 0.81 -4.70 -23.32
C GLN A 121 0.47 -6.01 -23.99
N GLY A 122 -0.77 -6.42 -23.91
CA GLY A 122 -1.27 -7.65 -24.50
C GLY A 122 -1.80 -8.63 -23.46
N ASP A 123 -2.65 -9.53 -23.93
CA ASP A 123 -3.33 -10.48 -23.07
C ASP A 123 -2.34 -11.40 -22.34
N ALA A 124 -2.56 -11.60 -21.04
CA ALA A 124 -1.70 -12.37 -20.14
C ALA A 124 -0.24 -11.89 -20.05
N ALA A 125 0.07 -10.65 -20.46
CA ALA A 125 1.38 -10.06 -20.21
C ALA A 125 1.62 -9.88 -18.71
N LYS A 126 2.85 -10.17 -18.24
CA LYS A 126 3.22 -10.18 -16.82
C LYS A 126 4.40 -9.30 -16.52
N VAL A 127 4.33 -8.61 -15.37
CA VAL A 127 5.45 -7.90 -14.77
C VAL A 127 5.54 -8.29 -13.30
N ASP A 128 6.65 -8.93 -12.93
CA ASP A 128 6.95 -9.34 -11.56
C ASP A 128 8.18 -8.56 -11.07
N VAL A 129 8.01 -7.71 -10.05
CA VAL A 129 9.09 -6.91 -9.46
C VAL A 129 9.18 -7.24 -7.97
N THR A 130 10.34 -7.73 -7.54
CA THR A 130 10.56 -8.13 -6.14
C THR A 130 11.89 -7.61 -5.63
N ALA A 131 11.88 -7.03 -4.43
CA ALA A 131 13.09 -6.50 -3.77
C ALA A 131 13.88 -5.50 -4.65
N CYS A 132 13.17 -4.57 -5.29
CA CYS A 132 13.74 -3.57 -6.18
C CYS A 132 13.49 -2.14 -5.71
N ASP A 133 14.38 -1.21 -6.14
CA ASP A 133 14.13 0.21 -6.07
C ASP A 133 14.01 0.74 -7.51
N VAL A 134 12.83 1.17 -7.89
CA VAL A 134 12.52 1.63 -9.26
C VAL A 134 12.23 3.12 -9.24
N THR A 135 13.00 3.91 -9.96
CA THR A 135 12.79 5.35 -10.14
C THR A 135 12.60 5.69 -11.60
N ALA A 136 11.53 6.36 -11.91
CA ALA A 136 11.22 6.86 -13.26
C ALA A 136 10.57 8.25 -13.16
N PRO A 137 10.71 9.11 -14.18
CA PRO A 137 10.04 10.41 -14.13
C PRO A 137 8.51 10.28 -14.22
N ILE A 138 7.96 9.33 -14.98
CA ILE A 138 6.52 9.26 -15.24
C ILE A 138 5.87 8.00 -14.66
N TYR A 139 6.22 6.81 -15.16
CA TYR A 139 5.69 5.54 -14.69
C TYR A 139 6.82 4.57 -14.34
N CYS A 140 6.85 4.08 -13.11
CA CYS A 140 7.68 2.91 -12.79
C CYS A 140 7.08 1.64 -13.39
N VAL A 141 5.77 1.47 -13.23
CA VAL A 141 4.99 0.41 -13.88
C VAL A 141 3.68 1.02 -14.36
N GLY A 142 3.35 0.83 -15.63
CA GLY A 142 2.11 1.34 -16.18
C GLY A 142 1.53 0.39 -17.22
N THR A 143 0.29 0.63 -17.59
CA THR A 143 -0.37 -0.03 -18.71
C THR A 143 -1.00 1.00 -19.60
N ASN A 144 -1.10 0.71 -20.88
CA ASN A 144 -1.87 1.52 -21.80
C ASN A 144 -2.47 0.64 -22.88
N ALA A 145 -3.77 0.73 -23.09
CA ALA A 145 -4.45 0.01 -24.14
C ALA A 145 -4.75 0.95 -25.31
N GLY A 146 -4.69 0.43 -26.50
CA GLY A 146 -5.31 1.06 -27.65
C GLY A 146 -6.84 1.03 -27.53
N SER A 147 -7.55 1.81 -28.34
CA SER A 147 -9.02 1.95 -28.28
C SER A 147 -9.80 0.64 -28.55
N THR A 148 -9.15 -0.41 -28.99
CA THR A 148 -9.75 -1.70 -29.35
C THR A 148 -9.25 -2.87 -28.53
N ASP A 149 -8.30 -2.64 -27.61
CA ASP A 149 -7.61 -3.71 -26.91
C ASP A 149 -8.34 -4.05 -25.62
N ASN A 150 -8.97 -5.21 -25.58
CA ASN A 150 -9.54 -5.78 -24.38
C ASN A 150 -8.69 -6.98 -23.96
N TYR A 151 -7.64 -6.71 -23.18
CA TYR A 151 -6.72 -7.72 -22.69
C TYR A 151 -6.50 -7.61 -21.19
N GLN A 152 -6.03 -8.67 -20.58
CA GLN A 152 -5.74 -8.73 -19.17
C GLN A 152 -4.24 -8.82 -18.91
N VAL A 153 -3.76 -8.04 -17.98
CA VAL A 153 -2.37 -8.09 -17.52
C VAL A 153 -2.29 -8.62 -16.09
N VAL A 154 -1.12 -9.08 -15.69
CA VAL A 154 -0.83 -9.44 -14.30
C VAL A 154 0.43 -8.70 -13.86
N ILE A 155 0.28 -7.86 -12.84
CA ILE A 155 1.37 -7.09 -12.25
C ILE A 155 1.50 -7.49 -10.79
N THR A 156 2.70 -7.94 -10.40
CA THR A 156 3.05 -8.29 -9.02
C THR A 156 4.23 -7.45 -8.56
N LEU A 157 4.02 -6.66 -7.52
CA LEU A 157 5.02 -5.78 -6.92
C LEU A 157 5.18 -6.18 -5.46
N LYS A 158 6.39 -6.57 -5.07
CA LYS A 158 6.66 -7.07 -3.73
C LYS A 158 7.96 -6.55 -3.16
N ASP A 159 7.96 -6.22 -1.85
CA ASP A 159 9.17 -5.84 -1.10
C ASP A 159 10.00 -4.74 -1.78
N SER A 160 9.35 -3.78 -2.46
CA SER A 160 9.98 -2.88 -3.42
C SER A 160 9.62 -1.41 -3.19
N THR A 161 10.48 -0.52 -3.70
CA THR A 161 10.25 0.93 -3.70
C THR A 161 10.02 1.42 -5.11
N PHE A 162 8.97 2.24 -5.31
CA PHE A 162 8.65 2.86 -6.59
C PHE A 162 8.53 4.37 -6.43
N VAL A 163 9.26 5.14 -7.22
CA VAL A 163 9.25 6.60 -7.16
C VAL A 163 9.05 7.19 -8.55
N ALA A 164 7.93 7.88 -8.75
CA ALA A 164 7.72 8.74 -9.90
C ALA A 164 8.01 10.19 -9.49
N ASN A 165 9.01 10.82 -10.11
CA ASN A 165 9.65 12.02 -9.57
C ASN A 165 9.58 13.27 -10.45
N THR A 166 8.71 13.31 -11.48
CA THR A 166 8.50 14.54 -12.25
C THR A 166 7.31 15.31 -11.70
N THR A 167 7.42 16.63 -11.69
CA THR A 167 6.32 17.54 -11.33
C THR A 167 5.45 17.93 -12.53
N ASP A 168 5.93 17.64 -13.74
CA ASP A 168 5.24 18.01 -14.99
C ASP A 168 4.58 16.79 -15.64
N GLY A 169 3.35 17.00 -16.07
CA GLY A 169 2.64 16.10 -16.95
C GLY A 169 1.97 14.92 -16.28
N ASP A 170 1.97 13.84 -16.98
CA ASP A 170 1.27 12.61 -16.67
C ASP A 170 2.15 11.73 -15.76
N ASN A 171 2.01 11.89 -14.45
CA ASN A 171 2.86 11.25 -13.46
C ASN A 171 2.05 10.34 -12.55
N CYS A 172 2.40 9.07 -12.56
CA CYS A 172 1.86 8.06 -11.65
C CYS A 172 2.89 6.95 -11.44
N ALA A 173 3.27 6.66 -10.20
CA ALA A 173 4.30 5.64 -9.97
C ALA A 173 3.86 4.25 -10.45
N VAL A 174 2.63 3.85 -10.16
CA VAL A 174 2.04 2.57 -10.58
C VAL A 174 0.65 2.78 -11.15
N MET A 175 0.41 2.35 -12.37
CA MET A 175 -0.88 2.49 -13.04
C MET A 175 -1.34 1.18 -13.68
N ILE A 176 -2.60 0.82 -13.46
CA ILE A 176 -3.33 -0.16 -14.27
C ILE A 176 -4.58 0.50 -14.85
N ASN A 177 -4.69 0.54 -16.18
CA ASN A 177 -5.81 1.12 -16.90
C ASN A 177 -6.41 0.18 -17.95
N VAL A 178 -6.13 -1.10 -17.81
CA VAL A 178 -6.70 -2.19 -18.60
C VAL A 178 -7.24 -3.27 -17.67
N PRO A 179 -8.13 -4.16 -18.09
CA PRO A 179 -8.52 -5.31 -17.29
C PRO A 179 -7.30 -6.11 -16.84
N GLY A 180 -7.38 -6.72 -15.68
CA GLY A 180 -6.28 -7.53 -15.14
C GLY A 180 -6.14 -7.41 -13.63
N THR A 181 -4.97 -7.79 -13.13
CA THR A 181 -4.71 -7.86 -11.70
C THR A 181 -3.43 -7.10 -11.35
N LEU A 182 -3.50 -6.27 -10.32
CA LEU A 182 -2.37 -5.60 -9.70
C LEU A 182 -2.25 -6.07 -8.24
N ASN A 183 -1.16 -6.72 -7.90
CA ASN A 183 -0.86 -7.13 -6.53
C ASN A 183 0.31 -6.31 -6.00
N ILE A 184 0.09 -5.61 -4.89
CA ILE A 184 1.10 -4.80 -4.20
C ILE A 184 1.21 -5.30 -2.77
N ASP A 185 2.38 -5.79 -2.38
CA ASP A 185 2.64 -6.27 -1.02
C ASP A 185 3.98 -5.77 -0.51
N ASN A 186 3.98 -5.19 0.69
CA ASN A 186 5.17 -4.67 1.37
C ASN A 186 5.99 -3.70 0.51
N CYS A 187 5.31 -2.75 -0.16
CA CYS A 187 5.94 -1.77 -1.03
C CYS A 187 5.88 -0.35 -0.46
N THR A 188 6.88 0.46 -0.83
CA THR A 188 6.85 1.91 -0.65
C THR A 188 6.67 2.57 -2.01
N ILE A 189 5.57 3.32 -2.20
CA ILE A 189 5.23 3.92 -3.49
C ILE A 189 5.02 5.41 -3.31
N THR A 190 5.78 6.20 -4.07
CA THR A 190 5.68 7.66 -4.05
C THR A 190 5.46 8.19 -5.48
N GLY A 191 4.43 8.99 -5.65
CA GLY A 191 4.17 9.71 -6.89
C GLY A 191 3.98 11.19 -6.65
N ASP A 192 4.35 12.02 -7.62
CA ASP A 192 4.14 13.46 -7.49
C ASP A 192 2.66 13.84 -7.71
N ARG A 193 1.94 13.12 -8.56
CA ARG A 193 0.48 13.26 -8.70
C ARG A 193 -0.25 12.11 -8.06
N GLN A 194 -0.31 10.98 -8.74
CA GLN A 194 -0.83 9.74 -8.15
C GLN A 194 0.34 8.81 -7.81
N ALA A 195 0.27 8.19 -6.64
CA ALA A 195 1.21 7.11 -6.37
C ALA A 195 0.70 5.81 -7.01
N VAL A 196 -0.55 5.45 -6.78
CA VAL A 196 -1.21 4.30 -7.42
C VAL A 196 -2.49 4.74 -8.11
N LEU A 197 -2.66 4.39 -9.37
CA LEU A 197 -3.84 4.66 -10.19
C LEU A 197 -4.42 3.36 -10.75
N VAL A 198 -5.62 2.99 -10.31
CA VAL A 198 -6.36 1.81 -10.77
C VAL A 198 -7.60 2.28 -11.52
N ARG A 199 -7.58 2.23 -12.84
CA ARG A 199 -8.66 2.72 -13.71
C ARG A 199 -9.51 1.62 -14.30
N ALA A 200 -9.00 0.39 -14.31
CA ALA A 200 -9.71 -0.81 -14.71
C ALA A 200 -9.07 -2.02 -14.05
N GLY A 201 -9.80 -3.13 -13.96
CA GLY A 201 -9.32 -4.37 -13.36
C GLY A 201 -9.34 -4.35 -11.83
N THR A 202 -8.59 -5.25 -11.22
CA THR A 202 -8.58 -5.43 -9.77
C THR A 202 -7.21 -5.18 -9.17
N ALA A 203 -7.17 -4.53 -8.00
CA ALA A 203 -5.94 -4.37 -7.24
C ALA A 203 -6.10 -4.86 -5.79
N VAL A 204 -5.08 -5.55 -5.31
CA VAL A 204 -4.93 -5.92 -3.89
C VAL A 204 -3.67 -5.26 -3.37
N ILE A 205 -3.82 -4.42 -2.36
CA ILE A 205 -2.74 -3.63 -1.77
C ILE A 205 -2.64 -3.98 -0.30
N THR A 206 -1.50 -4.52 0.09
CA THR A 206 -1.28 -4.98 1.47
C THR A 206 0.07 -4.49 2.01
N ASN A 207 0.12 -4.23 3.33
CA ASN A 207 1.35 -3.99 4.08
C ASN A 207 2.25 -2.89 3.50
N SER A 208 1.70 -1.89 2.82
CA SER A 208 2.45 -0.93 2.00
C SER A 208 2.37 0.50 2.56
N ASP A 209 3.31 1.35 2.15
CA ASP A 209 3.30 2.80 2.41
C ASP A 209 3.19 3.54 1.07
N ILE A 210 2.06 4.19 0.82
CA ILE A 210 1.73 4.83 -0.45
C ILE A 210 1.52 6.31 -0.21
N LYS A 211 2.27 7.15 -0.92
CA LYS A 211 2.27 8.58 -0.71
C LYS A 211 2.20 9.37 -2.02
N THR A 212 1.35 10.40 -2.05
CA THR A 212 1.50 11.48 -3.03
C THR A 212 2.24 12.65 -2.43
N THR A 213 3.13 13.27 -3.20
CA THR A 213 3.77 14.56 -2.90
C THR A 213 3.16 15.70 -3.70
N GLY A 214 2.19 15.40 -4.53
CA GLY A 214 1.49 16.36 -5.38
C GLY A 214 0.64 17.34 -4.59
N LYS A 215 0.44 18.49 -5.17
CA LYS A 215 -0.47 19.50 -4.65
C LYS A 215 -1.82 19.37 -5.35
N PHE A 216 -2.87 19.45 -4.57
CA PHE A 216 -4.22 19.56 -5.11
C PHE A 216 -4.40 20.98 -5.67
N THR A 217 -4.18 21.11 -6.97
CA THR A 217 -4.43 22.38 -7.64
C THR A 217 -5.75 22.31 -8.35
N ASP A 218 -6.70 23.11 -7.88
CA ASP A 218 -7.97 23.36 -8.55
C ASP A 218 -8.73 22.16 -9.11
N ALA A 219 -9.34 21.59 -8.20
CA ALA A 219 -10.76 21.67 -8.19
C ALA A 219 -11.51 21.05 -9.35
N ALA A 220 -12.57 20.57 -8.97
CA ALA A 220 -13.78 20.12 -9.65
C ALA A 220 -14.01 20.58 -11.11
N THR A 221 -13.47 21.71 -11.53
CA THR A 221 -13.64 22.23 -12.90
C THR A 221 -12.64 21.66 -13.91
N LYS A 222 -11.49 21.17 -13.47
CA LYS A 222 -10.47 20.61 -14.38
C LYS A 222 -10.59 19.11 -14.57
N TYR A 223 -11.18 18.41 -13.62
CA TYR A 223 -11.22 16.95 -13.63
C TYR A 223 -12.18 16.33 -14.63
N HIS A 224 -13.11 17.11 -15.14
CA HIS A 224 -14.12 16.66 -16.09
C HIS A 224 -14.17 17.53 -17.34
N SER A 225 -13.08 18.20 -17.67
CA SER A 225 -13.03 19.16 -18.79
C SER A 225 -13.08 18.53 -20.19
N GLY A 226 -13.12 17.23 -20.28
CA GLY A 226 -13.27 16.49 -21.54
C GLY A 226 -11.97 16.25 -22.31
N ALA A 227 -10.87 16.87 -21.93
CA ALA A 227 -9.55 16.56 -22.49
C ALA A 227 -8.86 15.52 -21.60
N TRP A 228 -8.95 14.29 -21.98
CA TRP A 228 -8.47 13.19 -21.18
C TRP A 228 -6.96 12.97 -21.30
N LYS A 229 -6.26 12.88 -20.15
CA LYS A 229 -4.88 12.43 -20.04
C LYS A 229 -4.73 11.61 -18.76
N SER A 230 -4.08 10.46 -18.84
CA SER A 230 -3.75 9.68 -17.64
C SER A 230 -3.00 10.57 -16.65
N GLY A 231 -3.38 10.60 -15.41
CA GLY A 231 -2.69 11.34 -14.37
C GLY A 231 -2.86 12.87 -14.35
N ASN A 232 -3.11 13.54 -15.47
CA ASN A 232 -3.14 15.00 -15.52
C ASN A 232 -4.47 15.62 -15.11
N GLU A 233 -5.55 14.88 -15.23
CA GLU A 233 -6.91 15.42 -15.09
C GLU A 233 -7.69 14.85 -13.91
N VAL A 234 -7.04 14.04 -13.11
CA VAL A 234 -7.52 13.60 -11.80
C VAL A 234 -6.71 14.27 -10.71
N PRO A 235 -7.29 14.51 -9.53
CA PRO A 235 -6.57 15.12 -8.43
C PRO A 235 -5.32 14.31 -8.07
N ALA A 236 -4.32 14.99 -7.56
CA ALA A 236 -3.25 14.29 -6.86
C ALA A 236 -3.86 13.47 -5.73
N ALA A 237 -3.46 12.22 -5.62
CA ALA A 237 -3.90 11.30 -4.57
C ALA A 237 -2.87 10.20 -4.34
N ALA A 238 -2.80 9.66 -3.13
CA ALA A 238 -1.97 8.47 -2.92
C ALA A 238 -2.58 7.27 -3.67
N LEU A 239 -3.90 7.11 -3.64
CA LEU A 239 -4.63 6.09 -4.39
C LEU A 239 -5.79 6.70 -5.15
N THR A 240 -5.84 6.47 -6.46
CA THR A 240 -6.99 6.82 -7.31
C THR A 240 -7.63 5.54 -7.84
N VAL A 241 -8.96 5.43 -7.74
CA VAL A 241 -9.73 4.26 -8.16
C VAL A 241 -10.85 4.68 -9.10
N GLY A 242 -10.95 4.03 -10.24
CA GLY A 242 -11.98 4.27 -11.24
C GLY A 242 -11.58 5.29 -12.29
N ASN A 243 -12.49 5.53 -13.20
CA ASN A 243 -12.28 6.37 -14.37
C ASN A 243 -13.55 7.15 -14.70
N TYR A 244 -13.46 8.46 -14.70
CA TYR A 244 -14.60 9.34 -15.01
C TYR A 244 -14.89 9.50 -16.51
N GLN A 245 -13.98 9.05 -17.35
CA GLN A 245 -14.06 9.34 -18.77
C GLN A 245 -15.07 8.46 -19.50
N ASN A 246 -15.89 9.11 -20.32
CA ASN A 246 -16.77 8.48 -21.28
C ASN A 246 -16.22 8.63 -22.71
N GLY A 247 -16.57 7.71 -23.60
CA GLY A 247 -16.34 7.85 -25.02
C GLY A 247 -15.44 6.77 -25.63
N PRO A 248 -15.31 6.77 -26.96
CA PRO A 248 -14.64 5.69 -27.70
C PRO A 248 -13.13 5.61 -27.49
N ALA A 249 -12.50 6.68 -26.98
CA ALA A 249 -11.09 6.68 -26.62
C ALA A 249 -10.83 6.06 -25.23
N SER A 250 -11.88 5.73 -24.48
CA SER A 250 -11.73 5.02 -23.23
C SER A 250 -11.52 3.54 -23.52
N ALA A 251 -10.30 3.14 -23.70
CA ALA A 251 -9.90 1.74 -23.72
C ALA A 251 -10.05 1.06 -22.34
N TYR A 252 -10.82 1.64 -21.45
CA TYR A 252 -11.02 1.21 -20.06
C TYR A 252 -12.29 0.41 -20.00
N PHE A 253 -12.18 -0.83 -20.38
CA PHE A 253 -13.29 -1.74 -20.62
C PHE A 253 -13.75 -2.51 -19.39
N ALA A 254 -13.37 -2.11 -18.18
CA ALA A 254 -13.77 -2.80 -16.98
C ALA A 254 -13.97 -1.85 -15.81
N ASP A 255 -14.78 -2.30 -14.86
CA ASP A 255 -14.82 -1.70 -13.54
C ASP A 255 -13.44 -1.78 -12.87
N ALA A 256 -13.13 -0.81 -12.04
CA ALA A 256 -11.99 -0.86 -11.14
C ALA A 256 -12.45 -1.36 -9.77
N GLY A 257 -11.74 -2.32 -9.21
CA GLY A 257 -11.98 -2.84 -7.87
C GLY A 257 -10.70 -2.87 -7.06
N VAL A 258 -10.66 -2.23 -5.90
CA VAL A 258 -9.46 -2.17 -5.06
C VAL A 258 -9.75 -2.63 -3.65
N THR A 259 -8.90 -3.48 -3.12
CA THR A 259 -8.87 -3.85 -1.69
C THR A 259 -7.57 -3.38 -1.07
N VAL A 260 -7.68 -2.61 0.01
CA VAL A 260 -6.54 -2.09 0.78
C VAL A 260 -6.58 -2.67 2.18
N THR A 261 -5.47 -3.26 2.62
CA THR A 261 -5.36 -3.84 3.97
C THR A 261 -3.99 -3.55 4.58
N ASN A 262 -3.95 -3.17 5.85
CA ASN A 262 -2.72 -2.93 6.61
C ASN A 262 -1.74 -1.98 5.89
N THR A 263 -2.26 -0.97 5.22
CA THR A 263 -1.52 -0.08 4.33
C THR A 263 -1.66 1.36 4.80
N LYS A 264 -0.58 2.11 4.71
CA LYS A 264 -0.56 3.53 4.98
C LYS A 264 -0.74 4.30 3.67
N LEU A 265 -1.72 5.20 3.64
CA LEU A 265 -2.00 6.08 2.52
C LEU A 265 -1.84 7.53 2.99
N THR A 266 -0.97 8.29 2.35
CA THR A 266 -0.62 9.63 2.83
C THR A 266 -0.68 10.66 1.70
N ALA A 267 -1.35 11.77 1.98
CA ALA A 267 -1.34 12.97 1.18
C ALA A 267 -1.07 14.20 2.06
N GLU A 268 -0.64 15.29 1.47
CA GLU A 268 -0.50 16.57 2.18
C GLU A 268 -1.87 17.18 2.49
N LYS A 269 -1.89 18.12 3.41
CA LYS A 269 -3.14 18.81 3.79
C LYS A 269 -3.81 19.45 2.57
N GLY A 270 -5.10 19.18 2.39
CA GLY A 270 -5.90 19.66 1.26
C GLY A 270 -5.76 18.83 -0.01
N VAL A 271 -5.04 17.72 0.05
CA VAL A 271 -4.93 16.73 -1.04
C VAL A 271 -5.63 15.45 -0.58
N PRO A 272 -6.47 14.79 -1.39
CA PRO A 272 -7.05 13.51 -1.00
C PRO A 272 -5.96 12.44 -0.90
N ALA A 273 -6.01 11.65 0.17
CA ALA A 273 -5.23 10.42 0.24
C ALA A 273 -5.82 9.38 -0.72
N ILE A 274 -7.14 9.37 -0.84
CA ILE A 274 -7.90 8.47 -1.71
C ILE A 274 -8.89 9.28 -2.53
N TYR A 275 -8.91 9.02 -3.84
CA TYR A 275 -9.89 9.56 -4.76
C TYR A 275 -10.55 8.45 -5.56
N THR A 276 -11.88 8.41 -5.58
CA THR A 276 -12.64 7.45 -6.39
C THR A 276 -13.50 8.15 -7.41
N ASP A 277 -13.64 7.56 -8.59
CA ASP A 277 -14.52 8.08 -9.63
C ASP A 277 -15.20 6.95 -10.41
N ALA A 278 -16.11 7.32 -11.31
CA ALA A 278 -16.85 6.43 -12.19
C ALA A 278 -17.18 7.16 -13.50
N ASN A 279 -17.58 6.43 -14.52
CA ASN A 279 -18.19 6.96 -15.73
C ASN A 279 -19.60 6.39 -15.93
N ASP A 280 -20.20 6.59 -17.09
CA ASP A 280 -21.58 6.15 -17.34
C ASP A 280 -21.70 4.60 -17.38
N THR A 281 -20.62 3.90 -17.67
CA THR A 281 -20.59 2.43 -17.83
C THR A 281 -19.80 1.71 -16.75
N HIS A 282 -18.73 2.30 -16.24
CA HIS A 282 -17.79 1.65 -15.33
C HIS A 282 -17.66 2.41 -14.01
N LYS A 283 -17.46 1.68 -12.94
CA LYS A 283 -17.33 2.18 -11.57
C LYS A 283 -15.96 1.88 -10.97
N GLY A 284 -15.63 2.59 -9.91
CA GLY A 284 -14.44 2.35 -9.10
C GLY A 284 -14.83 1.96 -7.67
N ASP A 285 -14.86 0.68 -7.37
CA ASP A 285 -15.18 0.18 -6.03
C ASP A 285 -13.91 0.06 -5.17
N LEU A 286 -14.03 0.41 -3.90
CA LEU A 286 -12.92 0.39 -2.95
C LEU A 286 -13.35 -0.23 -1.62
N THR A 287 -12.58 -1.19 -1.14
CA THR A 287 -12.68 -1.71 0.23
C THR A 287 -11.42 -1.38 1.01
N ILE A 288 -11.57 -0.80 2.18
CA ILE A 288 -10.48 -0.43 3.08
C ILE A 288 -10.67 -1.17 4.40
N GLY A 289 -9.66 -1.91 4.84
CA GLY A 289 -9.72 -2.68 6.08
C GLY A 289 -8.36 -2.93 6.72
N GLY A 290 -8.38 -3.71 7.81
CA GLY A 290 -7.19 -4.03 8.59
C GLY A 290 -6.85 -2.98 9.65
N ASP A 291 -6.56 -3.45 10.86
CA ASP A 291 -6.34 -2.60 12.04
C ASP A 291 -5.11 -1.68 11.90
N SER A 292 -4.14 -2.07 11.09
CA SER A 292 -2.92 -1.29 10.83
C SER A 292 -3.06 -0.33 9.63
N THR A 293 -4.21 -0.28 8.99
CA THR A 293 -4.44 0.69 7.90
C THR A 293 -4.53 2.10 8.46
N ALA A 294 -3.78 3.02 7.85
CA ALA A 294 -3.75 4.43 8.25
C ALA A 294 -3.90 5.33 7.03
N VAL A 295 -4.89 6.21 7.03
CA VAL A 295 -5.17 7.16 5.94
C VAL A 295 -5.01 8.58 6.46
N THR A 296 -3.99 9.27 5.96
CA THR A 296 -3.73 10.69 6.25
C THR A 296 -4.07 11.53 5.02
N GLY A 297 -5.11 12.30 5.09
CA GLY A 297 -5.76 13.02 4.00
C GLY A 297 -7.23 12.63 3.87
N GLU A 298 -7.92 13.20 2.91
CA GLU A 298 -9.34 12.94 2.70
C GLU A 298 -9.58 11.65 1.90
N VAL A 299 -10.71 11.00 2.15
CA VAL A 299 -11.29 9.96 1.29
C VAL A 299 -12.40 10.64 0.48
N MET A 300 -12.11 10.93 -0.79
CA MET A 300 -12.95 11.77 -1.64
C MET A 300 -13.61 10.96 -2.76
N LYS A 301 -14.89 11.23 -2.99
CA LYS A 301 -15.62 10.77 -4.17
C LYS A 301 -15.62 11.86 -5.25
N GLY A 302 -15.31 11.48 -6.47
CA GLY A 302 -15.46 12.31 -7.65
C GLY A 302 -16.94 12.58 -7.99
N GLN A 303 -17.17 13.48 -8.95
CA GLN A 303 -18.52 13.95 -9.29
C GLN A 303 -19.43 12.85 -9.87
N LYS A 304 -18.84 11.81 -10.49
CA LYS A 304 -19.59 10.69 -11.10
C LYS A 304 -19.51 9.40 -10.28
N ALA A 305 -18.96 9.47 -9.08
CA ALA A 305 -18.74 8.30 -8.23
C ALA A 305 -20.00 7.78 -7.49
N ASP A 306 -21.19 8.23 -7.86
CA ASP A 306 -22.45 7.76 -7.25
C ASP A 306 -22.65 6.26 -7.39
N LYS A 307 -22.14 5.66 -8.46
CA LYS A 307 -22.19 4.22 -8.70
C LYS A 307 -21.11 3.44 -7.95
N SER A 308 -20.07 4.13 -7.48
CA SER A 308 -18.93 3.52 -6.81
C SER A 308 -19.22 3.28 -5.33
N VAL A 309 -18.85 2.11 -4.85
CA VAL A 309 -18.94 1.76 -3.43
C VAL A 309 -17.57 1.99 -2.78
N ILE A 310 -17.55 2.74 -1.69
CA ILE A 310 -16.42 2.79 -0.78
C ILE A 310 -16.87 2.14 0.52
N ALA A 311 -16.29 1.00 0.85
CA ALA A 311 -16.56 0.27 2.08
C ALA A 311 -15.35 0.35 3.01
N VAL A 312 -15.55 0.95 4.18
CA VAL A 312 -14.51 1.01 5.22
C VAL A 312 -14.88 0.03 6.32
N THR A 313 -14.02 -0.94 6.58
CA THR A 313 -14.24 -2.01 7.56
C THR A 313 -13.24 -1.96 8.72
N GLY A 314 -12.18 -1.18 8.62
CA GLY A 314 -11.15 -1.03 9.66
C GLY A 314 -10.17 0.08 9.33
N GLY A 315 -9.33 0.45 10.31
CA GLY A 315 -8.24 1.42 10.14
C GLY A 315 -8.41 2.73 10.91
N THR A 316 -7.40 3.60 10.73
CA THR A 316 -7.36 4.95 11.33
C THR A 316 -7.32 6.00 10.22
N PHE A 317 -8.12 7.05 10.33
CA PHE A 317 -8.33 8.06 9.31
C PHE A 317 -8.19 9.46 9.90
N SER A 318 -7.53 10.37 9.21
CA SER A 318 -7.45 11.77 9.60
C SER A 318 -8.68 12.60 9.19
N SER A 319 -9.61 12.02 8.44
CA SER A 319 -10.87 12.63 8.02
C SER A 319 -12.05 11.76 8.44
N ASP A 320 -13.24 12.36 8.52
CA ASP A 320 -14.47 11.65 8.86
C ASP A 320 -14.87 10.65 7.77
N VAL A 321 -14.93 9.38 8.14
CA VAL A 321 -15.35 8.29 7.27
C VAL A 321 -16.66 7.62 7.72
N SER A 322 -17.38 8.22 8.68
CA SER A 322 -18.59 7.64 9.26
C SER A 322 -19.65 7.30 8.21
N ASN A 323 -19.73 8.09 7.14
CA ASN A 323 -20.67 7.87 6.04
C ASN A 323 -20.23 6.77 5.06
N LEU A 324 -18.99 6.29 5.18
CA LEU A 324 -18.42 5.25 4.32
C LEU A 324 -18.37 3.88 5.03
N VAL A 325 -18.85 3.84 6.26
CA VAL A 325 -18.86 2.63 7.09
C VAL A 325 -20.30 2.13 7.23
N ASP A 326 -20.56 0.91 6.80
CA ASP A 326 -21.91 0.33 6.92
C ASP A 326 -22.13 -0.34 8.27
N ASN A 327 -21.33 -1.34 8.61
CA ASN A 327 -21.59 -2.24 9.74
C ASN A 327 -20.51 -2.25 10.84
N ALA A 328 -19.46 -1.45 10.70
CA ALA A 328 -18.44 -1.33 11.75
C ALA A 328 -18.67 -0.10 12.63
N PRO A 329 -18.27 -0.13 13.90
CA PRO A 329 -18.28 1.05 14.75
C PRO A 329 -17.21 2.04 14.33
N VAL A 330 -17.50 3.33 14.53
CA VAL A 330 -16.56 4.43 14.29
C VAL A 330 -16.40 5.24 15.57
N ALA A 331 -15.16 5.54 15.91
CA ALA A 331 -14.81 6.37 17.05
C ALA A 331 -13.85 7.48 16.66
N VAL A 332 -13.81 8.53 17.47
CA VAL A 332 -12.86 9.64 17.36
C VAL A 332 -11.91 9.62 18.55
N LYS A 333 -10.62 9.65 18.28
CA LYS A 333 -9.54 9.81 19.25
C LYS A 333 -9.45 11.27 19.75
N LYS A 334 -8.70 11.48 20.83
CA LYS A 334 -8.42 12.84 21.34
C LYS A 334 -7.72 13.75 20.33
N ASP A 335 -6.91 13.20 19.45
CA ASP A 335 -6.19 13.92 18.39
C ASP A 335 -7.06 14.27 17.18
N GLY A 336 -8.34 13.88 17.19
CA GLY A 336 -9.29 14.12 16.11
C GLY A 336 -9.31 13.05 15.02
N ASN A 337 -8.45 12.04 15.08
CA ASN A 337 -8.46 10.94 14.12
C ASN A 337 -9.64 9.99 14.37
N TYR A 338 -10.19 9.47 13.28
CA TYR A 338 -11.27 8.49 13.27
C TYR A 338 -10.70 7.07 13.28
N VAL A 339 -11.29 6.19 14.06
CA VAL A 339 -10.91 4.77 14.15
C VAL A 339 -12.12 3.92 13.82
N VAL A 340 -11.94 2.93 12.95
CA VAL A 340 -13.01 2.04 12.51
C VAL A 340 -12.71 0.61 12.94
N GLY A 341 -13.72 -0.07 13.48
CA GLY A 341 -13.63 -1.45 13.94
C GLY A 341 -13.46 -1.58 15.46
N ALA A 342 -14.12 -2.57 16.05
CA ALA A 342 -14.18 -2.72 17.51
C ALA A 342 -12.79 -2.93 18.14
N SER A 343 -11.96 -3.80 17.59
CA SER A 343 -10.60 -4.09 18.09
C SER A 343 -9.69 -2.86 18.03
N ALA A 344 -9.72 -2.12 16.92
CA ALA A 344 -8.94 -0.90 16.75
C ALA A 344 -9.41 0.20 17.72
N ILE A 345 -10.72 0.31 17.95
CA ILE A 345 -11.29 1.25 18.92
C ILE A 345 -10.84 0.92 20.35
N VAL A 346 -10.87 -0.35 20.74
CA VAL A 346 -10.39 -0.78 22.08
C VAL A 346 -8.90 -0.49 22.23
N ALA A 347 -8.08 -0.78 21.23
CA ALA A 347 -6.66 -0.48 21.25
C ALA A 347 -6.40 1.03 21.39
N ALA A 348 -7.10 1.86 20.61
CA ALA A 348 -7.01 3.32 20.69
C ALA A 348 -7.47 3.87 22.03
N ALA A 349 -8.59 3.38 22.57
CA ALA A 349 -9.12 3.76 23.88
C ALA A 349 -8.12 3.47 25.00
N ASN A 350 -7.52 2.28 24.97
CA ASN A 350 -6.53 1.86 25.96
C ASN A 350 -5.22 2.67 25.87
N ALA A 351 -4.82 3.07 24.68
CA ALA A 351 -3.63 3.91 24.46
C ALA A 351 -3.87 5.36 24.92
N ASP A 352 -5.02 5.94 24.58
CA ASP A 352 -5.30 7.36 24.79
C ASP A 352 -6.02 7.64 26.14
N GLY A 353 -6.48 6.61 26.84
CA GLY A 353 -7.25 6.70 28.09
C GLY A 353 -8.67 7.25 27.89
N ALA A 354 -9.06 7.63 26.71
CA ALA A 354 -10.44 8.01 26.35
C ALA A 354 -10.68 7.91 24.84
N ILE A 355 -11.95 7.65 24.48
CA ILE A 355 -12.40 7.63 23.08
C ILE A 355 -13.88 8.03 23.00
N THR A 356 -14.30 8.61 21.88
CA THR A 356 -15.71 8.96 21.62
C THR A 356 -16.24 8.15 20.43
N ILE A 357 -17.25 7.32 20.67
CA ILE A 357 -17.94 6.57 19.62
C ILE A 357 -18.89 7.53 18.89
N VAL A 358 -18.80 7.64 17.59
CA VAL A 358 -19.64 8.51 16.75
C VAL A 358 -20.64 7.73 15.93
N LYS A 359 -20.36 6.44 15.66
CA LYS A 359 -21.28 5.52 14.99
C LYS A 359 -21.12 4.13 15.58
N SER A 360 -22.24 3.48 15.86
CA SER A 360 -22.28 2.12 16.39
C SER A 360 -23.52 1.39 15.89
N ASN A 361 -23.38 0.13 15.57
CA ASN A 361 -24.47 -0.79 15.29
C ASN A 361 -24.54 -1.83 16.42
N ASN A 362 -24.85 -1.34 17.65
CA ASN A 362 -24.90 -2.18 18.87
C ASN A 362 -23.56 -2.88 19.17
N VAL A 363 -22.45 -2.15 19.04
CA VAL A 363 -21.12 -2.71 19.25
C VAL A 363 -20.87 -3.07 20.72
N ALA A 364 -20.17 -4.20 20.93
CA ALA A 364 -19.55 -4.56 22.17
C ALA A 364 -18.04 -4.32 22.09
N LEU A 365 -17.52 -3.52 23.01
CA LEU A 365 -16.09 -3.23 23.20
C LEU A 365 -15.62 -3.99 24.43
N GLU A 366 -14.95 -5.12 24.22
CA GLU A 366 -14.41 -5.95 25.30
C GLU A 366 -12.90 -5.72 25.44
N GLY A 367 -12.39 -5.77 26.66
CA GLY A 367 -10.97 -5.56 26.94
C GLY A 367 -10.56 -4.09 27.09
N VAL A 368 -11.52 -3.20 27.34
CA VAL A 368 -11.22 -1.80 27.68
C VAL A 368 -10.65 -1.75 29.10
N ASN A 369 -9.46 -1.15 29.25
CA ASN A 369 -8.72 -1.09 30.50
C ASN A 369 -9.45 -0.22 31.55
N SER A 370 -9.12 -0.47 32.84
CA SER A 370 -9.56 0.41 33.93
C SER A 370 -9.07 1.84 33.73
N ASN A 371 -9.88 2.80 34.23
CA ASN A 371 -9.67 4.26 34.10
C ASN A 371 -9.78 4.81 32.68
N VAL A 372 -10.12 3.99 31.67
CA VAL A 372 -10.43 4.45 30.32
C VAL A 372 -11.87 4.94 30.27
N THR A 373 -12.09 6.09 29.65
CA THR A 373 -13.41 6.68 29.44
C THR A 373 -13.88 6.47 28.01
N VAL A 374 -15.02 5.82 27.84
CA VAL A 374 -15.69 5.67 26.55
C VAL A 374 -16.95 6.55 26.55
N SER A 375 -17.00 7.49 25.63
CA SER A 375 -18.17 8.36 25.42
C SER A 375 -18.94 7.87 24.19
N ALA A 376 -20.27 7.89 24.26
CA ALA A 376 -21.14 7.67 23.11
C ALA A 376 -21.68 9.03 22.64
N GLY A 377 -21.37 9.43 21.42
CA GLY A 377 -21.93 10.63 20.79
C GLY A 377 -23.45 10.51 20.62
N GLU A 378 -24.13 11.61 20.34
CA GLU A 378 -25.58 11.66 20.20
C GLU A 378 -26.15 10.69 19.16
N ASN A 379 -25.39 10.43 18.09
CA ASN A 379 -25.76 9.53 16.98
C ASN A 379 -25.11 8.15 17.07
N ALA A 380 -24.45 7.83 18.17
CA ALA A 380 -23.64 6.62 18.28
C ALA A 380 -24.45 5.32 18.37
N GLY A 381 -25.74 5.40 18.69
CA GLY A 381 -26.52 4.22 19.02
C GLY A 381 -26.13 3.60 20.37
N THR A 382 -26.35 2.30 20.54
CA THR A 382 -26.01 1.59 21.80
C THR A 382 -24.59 1.04 21.72
N VAL A 383 -23.80 1.32 22.76
CA VAL A 383 -22.43 0.80 22.92
C VAL A 383 -22.37 -0.01 24.22
N LYS A 384 -21.77 -1.19 24.20
CA LYS A 384 -21.45 -1.96 25.41
C LYS A 384 -19.95 -1.92 25.65
N VAL A 385 -19.53 -1.58 26.86
CA VAL A 385 -18.12 -1.52 27.26
C VAL A 385 -17.92 -2.49 28.42
N ASN A 386 -17.19 -3.54 28.19
CA ASN A 386 -17.00 -4.65 29.14
C ASN A 386 -18.34 -5.09 29.75
N GLY A 387 -19.36 -5.27 28.91
CA GLY A 387 -20.73 -5.64 29.32
C GLY A 387 -21.62 -4.50 29.82
N ASN A 388 -21.09 -3.30 30.10
CA ASN A 388 -21.88 -2.15 30.58
C ASN A 388 -22.40 -1.34 29.39
N THR A 389 -23.70 -1.01 29.43
CA THR A 389 -24.32 -0.21 28.35
C THR A 389 -24.00 1.27 28.53
N VAL A 390 -23.53 1.91 27.46
CA VAL A 390 -23.33 3.36 27.35
C VAL A 390 -24.34 3.86 26.33
N THR A 391 -25.23 4.74 26.77
CA THR A 391 -26.29 5.31 25.94
C THR A 391 -25.77 6.55 25.20
N ALA A 392 -26.38 6.88 24.06
CA ALA A 392 -26.06 8.09 23.30
C ALA A 392 -26.06 9.34 24.22
N GLY A 393 -25.10 10.21 24.02
CA GLY A 393 -24.88 11.43 24.81
C GLY A 393 -24.26 11.20 26.19
N THR A 394 -23.92 9.96 26.59
CA THR A 394 -23.32 9.64 27.90
C THR A 394 -21.90 9.11 27.80
N SER A 395 -21.24 9.02 28.94
CA SER A 395 -19.87 8.47 29.05
C SER A 395 -19.83 7.43 30.16
N TYR A 396 -18.96 6.45 30.00
CA TYR A 396 -18.67 5.44 30.99
C TYR A 396 -17.15 5.32 31.16
N THR A 397 -16.70 5.47 32.40
CA THR A 397 -15.31 5.21 32.79
C THR A 397 -15.22 3.82 33.40
N VAL A 398 -14.40 2.97 32.87
CA VAL A 398 -14.17 1.62 33.38
C VAL A 398 -13.55 1.73 34.78
N PRO A 399 -14.22 1.24 35.85
CA PRO A 399 -13.75 1.42 37.20
C PRO A 399 -12.43 0.69 37.44
N SER A 400 -11.59 1.28 38.27
CA SER A 400 -10.41 0.60 38.82
C SER A 400 -10.88 -0.59 39.66
N ARG A 401 -10.33 -1.77 39.38
CA ARG A 401 -10.52 -2.89 40.31
C ARG A 401 -9.67 -2.61 41.57
N TYR A 402 -10.26 -1.95 42.54
CA TYR A 402 -9.68 -1.96 43.88
C TYR A 402 -9.88 -3.36 44.44
N TYR A 403 -8.82 -4.12 44.59
CA TYR A 403 -8.84 -5.23 45.52
C TYR A 403 -8.94 -4.61 46.94
N TYR A 404 -10.13 -4.54 47.49
CA TYR A 404 -10.30 -4.25 48.91
C TYR A 404 -9.67 -5.42 49.64
N TYR A 405 -8.47 -5.25 50.14
CA TYR A 405 -7.96 -6.07 51.21
C TYR A 405 -8.63 -5.55 52.48
N PRO A 406 -9.57 -6.29 53.12
CA PRO A 406 -10.04 -5.89 54.40
C PRO A 406 -8.82 -5.90 55.32
N SER A 407 -8.44 -4.72 55.81
CA SER A 407 -7.47 -4.62 56.90
C SER A 407 -8.13 -5.26 58.13
N THR A 408 -7.81 -6.50 58.40
CA THR A 408 -8.16 -7.13 59.68
C THR A 408 -7.26 -6.56 60.75
N SER A 409 -7.66 -5.42 61.29
CA SER A 409 -7.30 -5.06 62.64
C SER A 409 -8.45 -5.52 63.52
N ASP A 410 -8.40 -6.76 63.95
CA ASP A 410 -9.00 -7.15 65.24
C ASP A 410 -8.29 -8.38 65.78
N THR A 411 -7.61 -8.13 66.89
CA THR A 411 -7.13 -9.08 67.85
C THR A 411 -8.33 -9.81 68.49
N THR A 412 -8.41 -11.13 68.30
CA THR A 412 -8.65 -12.11 69.38
C THR A 412 -8.58 -13.55 68.88
N THR A 413 -7.64 -14.24 69.44
CA THR A 413 -7.53 -15.66 69.82
C THR A 413 -8.31 -16.75 69.07
N SER A 414 -7.47 -17.71 68.54
CA SER A 414 -7.61 -19.17 68.65
C SER A 414 -8.68 -19.86 67.78
N THR A 415 -8.31 -20.62 66.86
CA THR A 415 -7.98 -22.04 66.78
C THR A 415 -7.92 -22.50 65.29
N THR A 416 -6.90 -23.24 65.06
CA THR A 416 -6.57 -24.06 63.90
C THR A 416 -7.70 -24.59 63.01
N THR A 417 -7.62 -24.27 61.72
CA THR A 417 -7.67 -25.30 60.64
C THR A 417 -7.03 -24.69 59.36
N LYS A 418 -6.00 -25.38 58.90
CA LYS A 418 -5.32 -25.05 57.65
C LYS A 418 -6.23 -25.28 56.45
N GLY A 419 -6.68 -24.18 55.84
CA GLY A 419 -7.19 -24.19 54.46
C GLY A 419 -6.27 -23.35 53.58
N SER A 420 -5.63 -23.99 52.64
CA SER A 420 -4.77 -23.31 51.64
C SER A 420 -5.53 -22.23 50.90
N PRO A 421 -5.02 -21.00 50.80
CA PRO A 421 -5.67 -19.98 49.96
C PRO A 421 -5.53 -20.43 48.50
N LYS A 422 -6.65 -20.51 47.80
CA LYS A 422 -6.69 -20.61 46.36
C LYS A 422 -6.22 -19.27 45.79
N THR A 423 -4.94 -19.16 45.49
CA THR A 423 -4.41 -18.10 44.66
C THR A 423 -4.94 -18.32 43.26
N PHE A 424 -5.92 -17.53 42.86
CA PHE A 424 -6.25 -17.38 41.44
C PHE A 424 -5.17 -16.48 40.84
N ASP A 425 -4.17 -17.07 40.20
CA ASP A 425 -3.11 -16.35 39.54
C ASP A 425 -3.63 -15.83 38.20
N ALA A 426 -3.84 -14.52 38.13
CA ALA A 426 -4.22 -13.85 36.89
C ALA A 426 -3.17 -13.98 35.75
N GLY A 427 -2.01 -14.56 36.07
CA GLY A 427 -0.94 -14.85 35.09
C GLY A 427 -1.19 -16.06 34.20
N VAL A 428 -2.08 -17.00 34.63
CA VAL A 428 -2.29 -18.26 33.89
C VAL A 428 -2.97 -18.01 32.52
N GLY A 429 -3.82 -17.00 32.41
CA GLY A 429 -4.47 -16.65 31.14
C GLY A 429 -3.49 -16.16 30.08
N ILE A 430 -2.49 -15.39 30.48
CA ILE A 430 -1.46 -14.85 29.54
C ILE A 430 -0.51 -15.95 29.09
N TYR A 431 -0.13 -16.86 30.02
CA TYR A 431 0.72 -18.01 29.66
C TYR A 431 0.01 -19.03 28.77
N ALA A 432 -1.31 -19.20 28.91
CA ALA A 432 -2.07 -20.11 28.05
C ALA A 432 -2.16 -19.59 26.61
N VAL A 433 -2.33 -18.27 26.39
CA VAL A 433 -2.34 -17.67 25.06
C VAL A 433 -0.95 -17.72 24.41
N THR A 434 0.11 -17.48 25.21
CA THR A 434 1.50 -17.56 24.69
C THR A 434 1.89 -19.01 24.38
N ALA A 435 1.43 -19.97 25.16
CA ALA A 435 1.68 -21.38 24.91
C ALA A 435 0.97 -21.91 23.66
N VAL A 436 -0.29 -21.46 23.42
CA VAL A 436 -1.02 -21.85 22.20
C VAL A 436 -0.38 -21.27 20.94
N LEU A 437 0.12 -20.02 21.00
CA LEU A 437 0.83 -19.41 19.88
C LEU A 437 2.19 -20.07 19.62
N SER A 438 2.88 -20.53 20.67
CA SER A 438 4.16 -21.24 20.52
C SER A 438 3.99 -22.65 19.96
N VAL A 439 2.92 -23.37 20.34
CA VAL A 439 2.63 -24.72 19.82
C VAL A 439 2.18 -24.67 18.36
N THR A 440 1.38 -23.69 17.97
CA THR A 440 0.98 -23.52 16.55
C THR A 440 2.17 -23.09 15.67
N GLY A 441 3.09 -22.27 16.18
CA GLY A 441 4.33 -21.93 15.50
C GLY A 441 5.28 -23.11 15.32
N MET A 442 5.41 -23.98 16.31
CA MET A 442 6.25 -25.19 16.22
C MET A 442 5.64 -26.26 15.31
N ALA A 443 4.32 -26.40 15.27
CA ALA A 443 3.66 -27.33 14.35
C ALA A 443 3.84 -26.91 12.88
N TRP A 444 3.92 -25.60 12.62
CA TRP A 444 4.15 -25.09 11.27
C TRP A 444 5.59 -25.27 10.80
N THR A 445 6.57 -25.16 11.72
CA THR A 445 7.99 -25.38 11.40
C THR A 445 8.34 -26.86 11.27
N ALA A 446 7.64 -27.77 11.96
CA ALA A 446 7.85 -29.21 11.83
C ALA A 446 7.35 -29.77 10.48
N LYS A 447 6.22 -29.25 9.98
CA LYS A 447 5.66 -29.68 8.68
C LYS A 447 6.50 -29.24 7.46
N LYS A 448 7.42 -28.29 7.63
CA LYS A 448 8.31 -27.81 6.55
C LYS A 448 9.64 -28.57 6.45
N ARG A 449 9.84 -29.60 7.30
CA ARG A 449 11.05 -30.44 7.28
C ARG A 449 10.86 -31.86 6.74
N GLU A 450 9.63 -32.20 6.32
CA GLU A 450 9.30 -33.52 5.78
C GLU A 450 8.89 -33.50 4.28
N ASP A 451 9.05 -32.33 3.60
CA ASP A 451 8.86 -32.23 2.13
C ASP A 451 10.20 -31.88 1.44
#